data_890532a80982d99dc54e49fb8c512cad
#
_entry.id   890532a80982d99dc54e49fb8c512cad
#
_cell.length_a   1.000
_cell.length_b   1.000
_cell.length_c   1.000
_cell.angle_alpha   90.00
_cell.angle_beta   90.00
_cell.angle_gamma   90.00
#
_symmetry.space_group_name_H-M   'P 1'
#
loop_
_entity.id
_entity.type
_entity.pdbx_description
1 polymer ?
#
loop_
_entity_poly.entity_id
_entity_poly.type
_entity_poly.pdbx_seq_one_letter_code
_entity_poly.pdbx_strand_id
1 'polypeptide(L)'
;MRFRFCPRAMIVLLFFNTLISIPLAYAADGIAKTLTPEELVRILAAKPPQPLLFHVGSHMFFLQAHIPGSEYLGAGATAEGIQNLRRRVSGLPKNTPIILYCGCCPWSHCPNVNPAYDALLQMGFTNAKVLFLANNFGADWVDKGYPVARGE
;
A
#
# COMPACT_ATOMS: atom_id res chain seq x y z
N MET A 1 -58.56 -28.69 -59.05
CA MET A 1 -58.32 -27.93 -57.84
C MET A 1 -57.01 -28.42 -57.19
N ARG A 2 -55.94 -27.64 -57.28
CA ARG A 2 -54.62 -27.99 -56.71
C ARG A 2 -54.38 -27.09 -55.54
N PHE A 3 -54.37 -27.63 -54.34
CA PHE A 3 -53.96 -26.92 -53.09
C PHE A 3 -52.44 -26.87 -53.02
N ARG A 4 -51.91 -25.65 -53.02
CA ARG A 4 -50.46 -25.38 -52.75
C ARG A 4 -50.26 -25.22 -51.24
N PHE A 5 -49.54 -26.13 -50.66
CA PHE A 5 -48.99 -25.98 -49.25
C PHE A 5 -47.84 -25.04 -49.30
N CYS A 6 -47.94 -24.01 -48.48
CA CYS A 6 -46.81 -23.06 -48.17
C CYS A 6 -46.10 -23.55 -46.93
N PRO A 7 -44.76 -23.79 -46.93
CA PRO A 7 -44.06 -24.15 -45.72
C PRO A 7 -43.75 -22.87 -44.92
N ARG A 8 -44.26 -22.81 -43.69
CA ARG A 8 -43.89 -21.82 -42.71
C ARG A 8 -42.46 -22.10 -42.25
N ALA A 9 -41.53 -21.21 -42.60
CA ALA A 9 -40.19 -21.19 -42.06
C ALA A 9 -40.23 -20.77 -40.57
N MET A 10 -39.91 -21.70 -39.70
CA MET A 10 -39.78 -21.48 -38.25
C MET A 10 -38.38 -20.95 -37.99
N ILE A 11 -38.28 -19.64 -37.77
CA ILE A 11 -37.02 -19.00 -37.35
C ILE A 11 -36.81 -19.30 -35.88
N VAL A 12 -35.88 -20.21 -35.60
CA VAL A 12 -35.38 -20.47 -34.22
C VAL A 12 -34.34 -19.40 -33.88
N LEU A 13 -34.75 -18.43 -33.06
CA LEU A 13 -33.84 -17.45 -32.46
C LEU A 13 -33.06 -18.12 -31.33
N LEU A 14 -31.82 -18.51 -31.62
CA LEU A 14 -30.85 -18.94 -30.60
C LEU A 14 -30.36 -17.71 -29.86
N PHE A 15 -30.89 -17.47 -28.66
CA PHE A 15 -30.31 -16.51 -27.71
C PHE A 15 -28.98 -17.07 -27.18
N PHE A 16 -27.90 -16.56 -27.72
CA PHE A 16 -26.56 -16.80 -27.17
C PHE A 16 -26.44 -16.01 -25.88
N ASN A 17 -26.64 -16.69 -24.76
CA ASN A 17 -26.47 -16.13 -23.43
C ASN A 17 -24.93 -16.08 -23.12
N THR A 18 -24.29 -14.99 -23.51
CA THR A 18 -22.89 -14.74 -23.12
C THR A 18 -22.84 -14.44 -21.64
N LEU A 19 -22.54 -15.44 -20.82
CA LEU A 19 -22.14 -15.28 -19.44
C LEU A 19 -20.84 -14.45 -19.41
N ILE A 20 -20.99 -13.14 -19.16
CA ILE A 20 -19.86 -12.27 -18.84
C ILE A 20 -19.36 -12.70 -17.46
N SER A 21 -18.34 -13.54 -17.44
CA SER A 21 -17.60 -13.84 -16.23
C SER A 21 -16.85 -12.57 -15.79
N ILE A 22 -17.44 -11.82 -14.85
CA ILE A 22 -16.75 -10.74 -14.17
C ILE A 22 -15.67 -11.43 -13.30
N PRO A 23 -14.37 -11.20 -13.53
CA PRO A 23 -13.36 -11.70 -12.62
C PRO A 23 -13.60 -11.05 -11.26
N LEU A 24 -13.97 -11.86 -10.26
CA LEU A 24 -13.96 -11.45 -8.87
C LEU A 24 -12.50 -11.10 -8.57
N ALA A 25 -12.19 -9.79 -8.53
CA ALA A 25 -10.91 -9.32 -8.04
C ALA A 25 -10.81 -9.78 -6.58
N TYR A 26 -10.12 -10.87 -6.36
CA TYR A 26 -9.76 -11.35 -5.05
C TYR A 26 -8.89 -10.26 -4.42
N ALA A 27 -9.48 -9.48 -3.50
CA ALA A 27 -8.71 -8.64 -2.61
C ALA A 27 -7.81 -9.59 -1.82
N ALA A 28 -6.54 -9.66 -2.19
CA ALA A 28 -5.55 -10.31 -1.37
C ALA A 28 -5.49 -9.50 -0.08
N ASP A 29 -6.11 -9.99 0.99
CA ASP A 29 -5.85 -9.58 2.36
C ASP A 29 -4.39 -9.95 2.65
N GLY A 30 -3.49 -9.15 2.06
CA GLY A 30 -2.06 -9.35 2.18
C GLY A 30 -1.63 -8.91 3.56
N ILE A 31 -1.25 -9.86 4.40
CA ILE A 31 -0.43 -9.54 5.57
C ILE A 31 0.72 -8.66 5.08
N ALA A 32 0.85 -7.46 5.64
CA ALA A 32 1.85 -6.49 5.21
C ALA A 32 3.25 -7.12 5.26
N LYS A 33 4.00 -6.99 4.16
CA LYS A 33 5.40 -7.40 4.13
C LYS A 33 6.18 -6.50 5.08
N THR A 34 6.75 -7.07 6.12
CA THR A 34 7.49 -6.33 7.15
C THR A 34 9.00 -6.47 6.97
N LEU A 35 9.75 -5.53 7.57
CA LEU A 35 11.18 -5.63 7.81
C LEU A 35 11.47 -5.13 9.23
N THR A 36 12.54 -5.63 9.84
CA THR A 36 12.95 -5.20 11.18
C THR A 36 13.74 -3.88 11.14
N PRO A 37 13.88 -3.16 12.28
CA PRO A 37 14.78 -2.00 12.39
C PRO A 37 16.20 -2.31 11.93
N GLU A 38 16.76 -3.45 12.33
CA GLU A 38 18.12 -3.86 11.97
C GLU A 38 18.28 -4.08 10.45
N GLU A 39 17.26 -4.66 9.81
CA GLU A 39 17.25 -4.83 8.36
C GLU A 39 17.21 -3.49 7.67
N LEU A 40 16.37 -2.55 8.15
CA LEU A 40 16.29 -1.22 7.55
C LEU A 40 17.61 -0.45 7.72
N VAL A 41 18.24 -0.48 8.89
CA VAL A 41 19.54 0.15 9.11
C VAL A 41 20.58 -0.37 8.11
N ARG A 42 20.62 -1.68 7.87
CA ARG A 42 21.53 -2.29 6.86
C ARG A 42 21.24 -1.81 5.45
N ILE A 43 19.94 -1.70 5.09
CA ILE A 43 19.53 -1.18 3.78
C ILE A 43 19.98 0.28 3.63
N LEU A 44 19.77 1.12 4.65
CA LEU A 44 20.13 2.54 4.61
C LEU A 44 21.65 2.79 4.61
N ALA A 45 22.44 1.87 5.18
CA ALA A 45 23.89 1.92 5.12
C ALA A 45 24.47 1.45 3.77
N ALA A 46 23.69 0.78 2.94
CA ALA A 46 24.13 0.31 1.63
C ALA A 46 24.24 1.46 0.61
N LYS A 47 24.92 1.18 -0.51
CA LYS A 47 25.01 2.15 -1.62
C LYS A 47 23.65 2.38 -2.28
N PRO A 48 23.36 3.58 -2.79
CA PRO A 48 22.14 3.88 -3.55
C PRO A 48 21.90 2.90 -4.71
N PRO A 49 20.62 2.69 -5.13
CA PRO A 49 19.45 3.50 -4.75
C PRO A 49 18.85 3.10 -3.40
N GLN A 50 18.48 4.09 -2.59
CA GLN A 50 17.79 3.92 -1.32
C GLN A 50 16.27 3.80 -1.52
N PRO A 51 15.54 3.08 -0.64
CA PRO A 51 14.09 3.08 -0.67
C PRO A 51 13.52 4.45 -0.30
N LEU A 52 12.32 4.75 -0.79
CA LEU A 52 11.54 5.88 -0.27
C LEU A 52 11.00 5.51 1.11
N LEU A 53 11.21 6.40 2.08
CA LEU A 53 10.76 6.24 3.46
C LEU A 53 9.61 7.18 3.74
N PHE A 54 8.45 6.68 4.11
CA PHE A 54 7.27 7.49 4.40
C PHE A 54 6.79 7.28 5.84
N HIS A 55 6.76 8.37 6.60
CA HIS A 55 6.09 8.41 7.88
C HIS A 55 4.59 8.66 7.66
N VAL A 56 3.78 7.72 8.12
CA VAL A 56 2.31 7.75 7.96
C VAL A 56 1.57 7.84 9.29
N GLY A 57 2.17 8.51 10.27
CA GLY A 57 1.62 8.71 11.60
C GLY A 57 1.29 10.16 11.90
N SER A 58 1.33 10.53 13.19
CA SER A 58 1.13 11.91 13.66
C SER A 58 2.31 12.80 13.30
N HIS A 59 2.03 14.04 12.85
CA HIS A 59 3.06 15.05 12.55
C HIS A 59 3.92 15.38 13.78
N MET A 60 3.30 15.44 14.95
CA MET A 60 4.03 15.70 16.21
C MET A 60 5.13 14.66 16.45
N PHE A 61 4.85 13.37 16.25
CA PHE A 61 5.85 12.33 16.40
C PHE A 61 6.95 12.39 15.34
N PHE A 62 6.59 12.76 14.10
CA PHE A 62 7.56 12.98 13.04
C PHE A 62 8.54 14.11 13.42
N LEU A 63 8.04 15.26 13.86
CA LEU A 63 8.87 16.40 14.30
C LEU A 63 9.75 16.05 15.50
N GLN A 64 9.24 15.23 16.43
CA GLN A 64 9.98 14.81 17.61
C GLN A 64 11.16 13.90 17.25
N ALA A 65 10.96 12.93 16.39
CA ALA A 65 12.00 12.01 15.91
C ALA A 65 11.52 11.23 14.68
N HIS A 66 12.33 11.20 13.64
CA HIS A 66 12.06 10.41 12.44
C HIS A 66 13.36 9.83 11.84
N ILE A 67 13.22 8.89 10.90
CA ILE A 67 14.35 8.32 10.17
C ILE A 67 14.87 9.37 9.19
N PRO A 68 16.20 9.67 9.17
CA PRO A 68 16.75 10.64 8.23
C PRO A 68 16.38 10.34 6.78
N GLY A 69 15.95 11.37 6.04
CA GLY A 69 15.50 11.24 4.66
C GLY A 69 14.09 10.69 4.47
N SER A 70 13.34 10.44 5.56
CA SER A 70 11.94 10.11 5.44
C SER A 70 11.07 11.34 5.22
N GLU A 71 9.95 11.15 4.51
CA GLU A 71 8.96 12.18 4.20
C GLU A 71 7.71 11.97 5.06
N TYR A 72 7.16 13.05 5.61
CA TYR A 72 5.87 13.02 6.29
C TYR A 72 4.71 13.10 5.27
N LEU A 73 3.79 12.15 5.32
CA LEU A 73 2.65 12.12 4.40
C LEU A 73 1.28 12.28 5.09
N GLY A 74 1.26 12.44 6.40
CA GLY A 74 0.01 12.47 7.17
C GLY A 74 -0.37 11.11 7.72
N ALA A 75 -1.38 11.11 8.61
CA ALA A 75 -1.84 9.88 9.25
C ALA A 75 -2.55 8.96 8.26
N GLY A 76 -2.06 7.74 8.09
CA GLY A 76 -2.61 6.76 7.14
C GLY A 76 -4.05 6.31 7.46
N ALA A 77 -4.53 6.54 8.67
CA ALA A 77 -5.92 6.31 9.03
C ALA A 77 -6.88 7.40 8.51
N THR A 78 -6.36 8.50 7.93
CA THR A 78 -7.16 9.62 7.45
C THR A 78 -7.22 9.65 5.92
N ALA A 79 -8.34 10.15 5.38
CA ALA A 79 -8.50 10.34 3.95
C ALA A 79 -7.41 11.28 3.38
N GLU A 80 -7.03 12.32 4.13
CA GLU A 80 -5.99 13.26 3.75
C GLU A 80 -4.62 12.57 3.63
N GLY A 81 -4.21 11.80 4.66
CA GLY A 81 -2.93 11.06 4.62
C GLY A 81 -2.86 10.08 3.45
N ILE A 82 -3.95 9.34 3.19
CA ILE A 82 -4.03 8.46 2.02
C ILE A 82 -3.96 9.26 0.71
N GLN A 83 -4.60 10.42 0.63
CA GLN A 83 -4.53 11.26 -0.57
C GLN A 83 -3.12 11.82 -0.79
N ASN A 84 -2.43 12.24 0.28
CA ASN A 84 -1.04 12.69 0.22
C ASN A 84 -0.13 11.57 -0.30
N LEU A 85 -0.25 10.36 0.27
CA LEU A 85 0.48 9.18 -0.19
C LEU A 85 0.23 8.94 -1.69
N ARG A 86 -1.03 8.91 -2.12
CA ARG A 86 -1.40 8.70 -3.53
C ARG A 86 -0.78 9.74 -4.45
N ARG A 87 -0.83 11.02 -4.08
CA ARG A 87 -0.21 12.09 -4.86
C ARG A 87 1.30 11.91 -4.94
N ARG A 88 1.95 11.61 -3.80
CA ARG A 88 3.41 11.48 -3.73
C ARG A 88 3.95 10.34 -4.58
N VAL A 89 3.24 9.21 -4.66
CA VAL A 89 3.68 8.05 -5.45
C VAL A 89 3.12 8.04 -6.88
N SER A 90 2.32 9.05 -7.25
CA SER A 90 1.77 9.19 -8.61
C SER A 90 2.91 9.28 -9.62
N GLY A 91 2.85 8.45 -10.66
CA GLY A 91 3.89 8.41 -11.71
C GLY A 91 5.15 7.61 -11.37
N LEU A 92 5.31 7.10 -10.15
CA LEU A 92 6.44 6.22 -9.83
C LEU A 92 6.28 4.81 -10.44
N PRO A 93 7.39 4.17 -10.84
CA PRO A 93 7.38 2.77 -11.23
C PRO A 93 6.79 1.88 -10.14
N LYS A 94 5.97 0.89 -10.50
CA LYS A 94 5.25 0.05 -9.52
C LYS A 94 6.17 -0.88 -8.70
N ASN A 95 7.38 -1.07 -9.12
CA ASN A 95 8.43 -1.80 -8.39
C ASN A 95 9.32 -0.90 -7.53
N THR A 96 9.04 0.41 -7.41
CA THR A 96 9.78 1.33 -6.56
C THR A 96 9.81 0.80 -5.11
N PRO A 97 10.99 0.67 -4.47
CA PRO A 97 11.08 0.28 -3.08
C PRO A 97 10.51 1.37 -2.18
N ILE A 98 9.46 1.05 -1.42
CA ILE A 98 8.79 1.97 -0.48
C ILE A 98 8.72 1.31 0.89
N ILE A 99 9.09 2.05 1.93
CA ILE A 99 8.97 1.61 3.32
C ILE A 99 8.10 2.58 4.07
N LEU A 100 7.03 2.06 4.67
CA LEU A 100 6.10 2.80 5.51
C LEU A 100 6.42 2.58 6.99
N TYR A 101 6.27 3.61 7.82
CA TYR A 101 6.29 3.48 9.27
C TYR A 101 5.44 4.55 9.95
N CYS A 102 5.01 4.29 11.18
CA CYS A 102 4.20 5.23 11.96
C CYS A 102 4.92 5.67 13.24
N GLY A 103 5.30 4.72 14.07
CA GLY A 103 6.11 4.99 15.26
C GLY A 103 5.35 5.35 16.54
N CYS A 104 4.04 5.59 16.51
CA CYS A 104 3.29 6.01 17.71
C CYS A 104 2.93 4.88 18.69
N CYS A 105 2.90 3.63 18.23
CA CYS A 105 2.34 2.50 18.96
C CYS A 105 2.89 1.18 18.41
N PRO A 106 2.67 0.05 19.11
CA PRO A 106 2.99 -1.26 18.58
C PRO A 106 2.32 -1.48 17.23
N TRP A 107 3.04 -2.13 16.31
CA TRP A 107 2.53 -2.40 14.95
C TRP A 107 1.14 -3.09 14.96
N SER A 108 0.92 -4.04 15.87
CA SER A 108 -0.35 -4.76 16.02
C SER A 108 -1.56 -3.87 16.35
N HIS A 109 -1.33 -2.67 16.86
CA HIS A 109 -2.36 -1.70 17.25
C HIS A 109 -2.28 -0.38 16.46
N CYS A 110 -1.44 -0.32 15.43
CA CYS A 110 -1.24 0.89 14.66
C CYS A 110 -2.38 1.09 13.65
N PRO A 111 -3.20 2.14 13.76
CA PRO A 111 -4.32 2.37 12.84
C PRO A 111 -3.86 2.91 11.48
N ASN A 112 -2.59 3.37 11.36
CA ASN A 112 -2.13 4.16 10.22
C ASN A 112 -1.44 3.33 9.14
N VAL A 113 -0.69 2.31 9.54
CA VAL A 113 0.23 1.61 8.63
C VAL A 113 -0.52 0.73 7.64
N ASN A 114 -1.48 -0.07 8.12
CA ASN A 114 -2.21 -0.99 7.24
C ASN A 114 -3.02 -0.27 6.15
N PRO A 115 -3.83 0.78 6.43
CA PRO A 115 -4.53 1.50 5.37
C PRO A 115 -3.59 2.14 4.33
N ALA A 116 -2.43 2.65 4.77
CA ALA A 116 -1.42 3.20 3.87
C ALA A 116 -0.78 2.11 3.00
N TYR A 117 -0.47 0.95 3.57
CA TYR A 117 0.05 -0.20 2.84
C TYR A 117 -0.95 -0.73 1.82
N ASP A 118 -2.20 -0.91 2.22
CA ASP A 118 -3.29 -1.35 1.33
C ASP A 118 -3.51 -0.38 0.18
N ALA A 119 -3.42 0.93 0.43
CA ALA A 119 -3.50 1.93 -0.62
C ALA A 119 -2.38 1.78 -1.67
N LEU A 120 -1.14 1.46 -1.26
CA LEU A 120 -0.05 1.16 -2.19
C LEU A 120 -0.31 -0.11 -3.00
N LEU A 121 -0.80 -1.18 -2.36
CA LEU A 121 -1.15 -2.42 -3.06
C LEU A 121 -2.27 -2.18 -4.09
N GLN A 122 -3.33 -1.45 -3.73
CA GLN A 122 -4.42 -1.08 -4.64
C GLN A 122 -3.94 -0.25 -5.84
N MET A 123 -2.88 0.54 -5.66
CA MET A 123 -2.23 1.27 -6.74
C MET A 123 -1.26 0.42 -7.57
N GLY A 124 -1.09 -0.86 -7.23
CA GLY A 124 -0.24 -1.82 -7.94
C GLY A 124 1.23 -1.80 -7.54
N PHE A 125 1.62 -1.17 -6.43
CA PHE A 125 3.00 -1.23 -5.94
C PHE A 125 3.33 -2.63 -5.41
N THR A 126 4.40 -3.24 -5.93
CA THR A 126 4.79 -4.62 -5.64
C THR A 126 5.94 -4.72 -4.63
N ASN A 127 6.66 -3.62 -4.40
CA ASN A 127 7.85 -3.55 -3.54
C ASN A 127 7.65 -2.59 -2.35
N ALA A 128 6.43 -2.58 -1.79
CA ALA A 128 6.13 -1.88 -0.55
C ALA A 128 6.38 -2.80 0.65
N LYS A 129 6.92 -2.24 1.73
CA LYS A 129 7.15 -2.91 3.02
C LYS A 129 6.77 -1.98 4.17
N VAL A 130 6.59 -2.57 5.34
CA VAL A 130 6.32 -1.87 6.59
C VAL A 130 7.46 -2.11 7.57
N LEU A 131 7.97 -1.05 8.20
CA LEU A 131 8.90 -1.17 9.31
C LEU A 131 8.14 -1.72 10.53
N PHE A 132 8.52 -2.91 10.96
CA PHE A 132 7.93 -3.54 12.14
C PHE A 132 8.50 -2.93 13.41
N LEU A 133 7.66 -2.25 14.16
CA LEU A 133 7.97 -1.72 15.48
C LEU A 133 7.13 -2.48 16.52
N ALA A 134 7.78 -3.28 17.34
CA ALA A 134 7.12 -4.13 18.33
C ALA A 134 6.45 -3.30 19.45
N ASN A 135 7.05 -2.16 19.80
CA ASN A 135 6.58 -1.25 20.83
C ASN A 135 6.22 0.11 20.23
N ASN A 136 7.23 0.90 19.87
CA ASN A 136 7.10 2.22 19.25
C ASN A 136 8.47 2.66 18.69
N PHE A 137 8.51 3.81 17.99
CA PHE A 137 9.74 4.32 17.41
C PHE A 137 10.80 4.70 18.46
N GLY A 138 10.40 5.19 19.61
CA GLY A 138 11.32 5.49 20.71
C GLY A 138 12.08 4.25 21.13
N ALA A 139 11.37 3.22 21.58
CA ALA A 139 11.97 2.00 22.11
C ALA A 139 12.71 1.14 21.08
N ASP A 140 12.15 1.05 19.85
CA ASP A 140 12.64 0.10 18.85
C ASP A 140 13.63 0.73 17.85
N TRP A 141 13.77 2.07 17.85
CA TRP A 141 14.68 2.79 16.97
C TRP A 141 15.62 3.74 17.74
N VAL A 142 15.04 4.73 18.47
CA VAL A 142 15.84 5.79 19.14
C VAL A 142 16.70 5.21 20.25
N ASP A 143 16.14 4.41 21.15
CA ASP A 143 16.83 3.80 22.29
C ASP A 143 17.86 2.73 21.84
N LYS A 144 17.75 2.26 20.60
CA LYS A 144 18.74 1.38 19.97
C LYS A 144 19.92 2.15 19.37
N GLY A 145 19.92 3.48 19.42
CA GLY A 145 20.97 4.32 18.88
C GLY A 145 21.01 4.40 17.36
N TYR A 146 19.92 4.06 16.67
CA TYR A 146 19.85 4.19 15.21
C TYR A 146 19.74 5.66 14.78
N PRO A 147 20.11 6.01 13.53
CA PRO A 147 20.10 7.39 13.06
C PRO A 147 18.74 8.06 13.18
N VAL A 148 18.72 9.29 13.71
CA VAL A 148 17.49 10.08 13.94
C VAL A 148 17.67 11.49 13.41
N ALA A 149 16.65 12.02 12.72
CA ALA A 149 16.44 13.42 12.45
C ALA A 149 15.29 13.98 13.30
N ARG A 150 15.22 15.30 13.45
CA ARG A 150 14.19 16.04 14.20
C ARG A 150 13.82 17.32 13.46
N GLY A 151 12.60 17.79 13.71
CA GLY A 151 12.06 18.95 13.00
C GLY A 151 11.55 18.59 11.61
N GLU A 152 11.49 19.60 10.73
CA GLU A 152 11.03 19.47 9.34
C GLU A 152 12.12 18.81 8.47
#